data_430fcf4d35641e017e7036be1c20e4a2
#
_entry.id   430fcf4d35641e017e7036be1c20e4a2
#
_cell.length_a   1.000
_cell.length_b   1.000
_cell.length_c   1.000
_cell.angle_alpha   90.00
_cell.angle_beta   90.00
_cell.angle_gamma   90.00
#
_symmetry.space_group_name_H-M   'P 1'
#
loop_
_entity.id
_entity.type
_entity.pdbx_description
1 polymer ?
#
loop_
_entity_poly.entity_id
_entity_poly.type
_entity_poly.pdbx_seq_one_letter_code
_entity_poly.pdbx_strand_id
1 'polypeptide(L)'
;MDAVRFWIDEFGIDGLRLDVSYLLPPWFMEMLRRTVREKREDFFLVGEVIHNNNFQQNVCPERLDSITNYEGFRSMLSAFNSGNLFEIEHSMSRLFADTPWALFKGKHLLNFVDNHDVERACMALKNRANIFNLYTLLFTMPGIPCLYYGSEFGAEGDKSDLDYKLRPFIGDIDKTAHPELAAHIQKLAAIRKRCPALSYGTYAKATCMNTNFSFVREWEGEKIIVAVNIGDGDCTIRVEEAEGTDLLGGQVRNLNDIYLPPHTASVYRRN
;
A
#
# COMPACT_ATOMS: atom_id res chain seq x y z
N MET A 1 -1.94 20.78 -22.93
CA MET A 1 -1.47 19.52 -23.55
C MET A 1 -0.06 19.63 -24.12
N ASP A 2 0.35 20.81 -24.61
CA ASP A 2 1.67 20.99 -25.23
C ASP A 2 2.83 20.75 -24.23
N ALA A 3 2.70 21.21 -22.99
CA ALA A 3 3.69 20.91 -21.95
C ALA A 3 3.84 19.40 -21.70
N VAL A 4 2.72 18.66 -21.72
CA VAL A 4 2.77 17.20 -21.53
C VAL A 4 3.48 16.51 -22.69
N ARG A 5 3.17 16.92 -23.94
CA ARG A 5 3.88 16.42 -25.13
C ARG A 5 5.37 16.72 -25.04
N PHE A 6 5.72 17.95 -24.67
CA PHE A 6 7.10 18.37 -24.47
C PHE A 6 7.84 17.49 -23.44
N TRP A 7 7.22 17.22 -22.27
CA TRP A 7 7.82 16.38 -21.24
C TRP A 7 8.02 14.92 -21.71
N ILE A 8 7.07 14.39 -22.47
CA ILE A 8 7.22 13.05 -23.04
C ILE A 8 8.34 13.02 -24.07
N ASP A 9 8.36 14.00 -24.99
CA ASP A 9 9.31 14.02 -26.11
C ASP A 9 10.75 14.32 -25.64
N GLU A 10 10.92 15.26 -24.70
CA GLU A 10 12.26 15.71 -24.26
C GLU A 10 12.82 14.88 -23.09
N PHE A 11 11.96 14.44 -22.17
CA PHE A 11 12.42 13.76 -20.94
C PHE A 11 12.04 12.28 -20.89
N GLY A 12 11.25 11.79 -21.82
CA GLY A 12 10.86 10.39 -21.88
C GLY A 12 10.10 9.90 -20.65
N ILE A 13 9.28 10.76 -20.04
CA ILE A 13 8.51 10.41 -18.84
C ILE A 13 7.52 9.28 -19.13
N ASP A 14 7.27 8.41 -18.13
CA ASP A 14 6.41 7.22 -18.25
C ASP A 14 5.00 7.43 -17.71
N GLY A 15 4.76 8.54 -17.02
CA GLY A 15 3.47 8.82 -16.41
C GLY A 15 3.40 10.20 -15.77
N LEU A 16 2.19 10.54 -15.30
CA LEU A 16 1.93 11.78 -14.56
C LEU A 16 1.14 11.48 -13.29
N ARG A 17 1.51 12.16 -12.21
CA ARG A 17 0.67 12.33 -11.03
C ARG A 17 -0.05 13.66 -11.15
N LEU A 18 -1.37 13.62 -11.12
CA LEU A 18 -2.22 14.81 -11.19
C LEU A 18 -2.55 15.29 -9.79
N ASP A 19 -2.08 16.48 -9.46
CA ASP A 19 -2.38 17.16 -8.21
C ASP A 19 -3.87 17.50 -8.14
N VAL A 20 -4.46 17.36 -6.94
CA VAL A 20 -5.87 17.75 -6.68
C VAL A 20 -6.84 17.25 -7.77
N SER A 21 -6.65 16.04 -8.28
CA SER A 21 -7.37 15.54 -9.46
C SER A 21 -8.88 15.46 -9.27
N TYR A 22 -9.38 15.44 -8.04
CA TYR A 22 -10.80 15.46 -7.73
C TYR A 22 -11.50 16.78 -8.12
N LEU A 23 -10.73 17.86 -8.36
CA LEU A 23 -11.24 19.13 -8.90
C LEU A 23 -11.13 19.23 -10.44
N LEU A 24 -10.44 18.30 -11.08
CA LEU A 24 -10.30 18.31 -12.53
C LEU A 24 -11.60 17.80 -13.19
N PRO A 25 -12.11 18.50 -14.20
CA PRO A 25 -13.30 18.04 -14.88
C PRO A 25 -13.04 16.79 -15.72
N PRO A 26 -14.00 15.87 -15.85
CA PRO A 26 -13.85 14.63 -16.60
C PRO A 26 -13.31 14.82 -18.01
N TRP A 27 -13.81 15.82 -18.76
CA TRP A 27 -13.37 16.09 -20.12
C TRP A 27 -11.87 16.41 -20.23
N PHE A 28 -11.29 17.04 -19.18
CA PHE A 28 -9.86 17.32 -19.15
C PHE A 28 -9.04 16.03 -18.99
N MET A 29 -9.45 15.14 -18.10
CA MET A 29 -8.80 13.84 -17.91
C MET A 29 -8.87 12.97 -19.16
N GLU A 30 -10.02 13.00 -19.86
CA GLU A 30 -10.21 12.29 -21.13
C GLU A 30 -9.34 12.85 -22.26
N MET A 31 -9.24 14.18 -22.33
CA MET A 31 -8.35 14.83 -23.29
C MET A 31 -6.88 14.53 -22.99
N LEU A 32 -6.49 14.56 -21.71
CA LEU A 32 -5.14 14.21 -21.28
C LEU A 32 -4.83 12.75 -21.64
N ARG A 33 -5.74 11.82 -21.33
CA ARG A 33 -5.58 10.39 -21.65
C ARG A 33 -5.38 10.16 -23.16
N ARG A 34 -6.16 10.80 -23.99
CA ARG A 34 -5.98 10.73 -25.45
C ARG A 34 -4.62 11.27 -25.89
N THR A 35 -4.25 12.44 -25.37
CA THR A 35 -2.97 13.08 -25.70
C THR A 35 -1.76 12.20 -25.36
N VAL A 36 -1.74 11.58 -24.17
CA VAL A 36 -0.60 10.75 -23.76
C VAL A 36 -0.55 9.42 -24.52
N ARG A 37 -1.71 8.82 -24.83
CA ARG A 37 -1.77 7.57 -25.62
C ARG A 37 -1.34 7.73 -27.07
N GLU A 38 -1.49 8.91 -27.65
CA GLU A 38 -0.94 9.24 -28.98
C GLU A 38 0.59 9.11 -29.00
N LYS A 39 1.24 9.28 -27.84
CA LYS A 39 2.70 9.20 -27.68
C LYS A 39 3.16 7.85 -27.14
N ARG A 40 2.46 7.34 -26.12
CA ARG A 40 2.78 6.08 -25.45
C ARG A 40 1.50 5.39 -24.96
N GLU A 41 1.26 4.19 -25.43
CA GLU A 41 0.08 3.41 -25.07
C GLU A 41 0.06 3.04 -23.58
N ASP A 42 1.25 2.73 -23.00
CA ASP A 42 1.47 2.32 -21.61
C ASP A 42 1.66 3.49 -20.63
N PHE A 43 1.39 4.74 -21.06
CA PHE A 43 1.59 5.92 -20.22
C PHE A 43 0.64 5.92 -19.01
N PHE A 44 1.23 5.99 -17.80
CA PHE A 44 0.50 5.84 -16.54
C PHE A 44 -0.03 7.18 -16.02
N LEU A 45 -1.32 7.24 -15.69
CA LEU A 45 -1.96 8.41 -15.07
C LEU A 45 -2.48 8.07 -13.68
N VAL A 46 -1.94 8.71 -12.65
CA VAL A 46 -2.43 8.61 -11.28
C VAL A 46 -2.94 9.96 -10.79
N GLY A 47 -4.13 9.97 -10.21
CA GLY A 47 -4.72 11.18 -9.64
C GLY A 47 -4.58 11.24 -8.12
N GLU A 48 -4.25 12.41 -7.58
CA GLU A 48 -4.41 12.62 -6.15
C GLU A 48 -5.89 12.83 -5.82
N VAL A 49 -6.42 11.99 -4.92
CA VAL A 49 -7.78 12.06 -4.41
C VAL A 49 -7.77 11.86 -2.91
N ILE A 50 -8.09 12.92 -2.15
CA ILE A 50 -8.09 12.90 -0.68
C ILE A 50 -9.38 12.30 -0.12
N HIS A 51 -10.50 12.47 -0.84
CA HIS A 51 -11.83 11.98 -0.47
C HIS A 51 -12.37 11.09 -1.58
N ASN A 52 -12.45 9.80 -1.35
CA ASN A 52 -12.78 8.81 -2.38
C ASN A 52 -14.27 8.74 -2.76
N ASN A 53 -15.14 9.50 -2.12
CA ASN A 53 -16.57 9.44 -2.39
C ASN A 53 -16.86 9.82 -3.85
N ASN A 54 -17.42 8.85 -4.59
CA ASN A 54 -17.82 8.97 -5.99
C ASN A 54 -16.68 9.16 -7.01
N PHE A 55 -15.41 8.93 -6.64
CA PHE A 55 -14.28 9.09 -7.57
C PHE A 55 -13.92 7.80 -8.32
N GLN A 56 -14.47 6.66 -7.93
CA GLN A 56 -14.20 5.36 -8.58
C GLN A 56 -14.52 5.37 -10.09
N GLN A 57 -15.48 6.17 -10.53
CA GLN A 57 -15.84 6.33 -11.94
C GLN A 57 -14.72 6.95 -12.80
N ASN A 58 -13.76 7.64 -12.17
CA ASN A 58 -12.63 8.24 -12.88
C ASN A 58 -11.43 7.28 -13.02
N VAL A 59 -11.47 6.13 -12.33
CA VAL A 59 -10.49 5.06 -12.53
C VAL A 59 -11.00 4.12 -13.61
N CYS A 60 -10.80 4.53 -14.84
CA CYS A 60 -11.28 3.83 -16.04
C CYS A 60 -10.32 4.05 -17.22
N PRO A 61 -10.41 3.23 -18.28
CA PRO A 61 -9.49 3.30 -19.42
C PRO A 61 -9.46 4.67 -20.12
N GLU A 62 -10.53 5.45 -20.03
CA GLU A 62 -10.66 6.74 -20.68
C GLU A 62 -10.06 7.89 -19.88
N ARG A 63 -9.73 7.68 -18.57
CA ARG A 63 -9.28 8.75 -17.67
C ARG A 63 -8.00 8.37 -16.94
N LEU A 64 -8.13 7.84 -15.71
CA LEU A 64 -7.00 7.54 -14.81
C LEU A 64 -6.82 6.03 -14.67
N ASP A 65 -5.56 5.59 -14.56
CA ASP A 65 -5.22 4.20 -14.24
C ASP A 65 -5.37 3.95 -12.74
N SER A 66 -5.11 4.97 -11.91
CA SER A 66 -5.08 4.86 -10.45
C SER A 66 -5.41 6.19 -9.77
N ILE A 67 -5.72 6.11 -8.50
CA ILE A 67 -5.78 7.26 -7.57
C ILE A 67 -5.08 6.93 -6.26
N THR A 68 -4.70 7.96 -5.50
CA THR A 68 -4.14 7.81 -4.16
C THR A 68 -5.15 7.20 -3.18
N ASN A 69 -4.72 6.21 -2.40
CA ASN A 69 -5.57 5.51 -1.44
C ASN A 69 -5.51 6.16 -0.04
N TYR A 70 -6.08 7.34 0.12
CA TYR A 70 -6.18 8.00 1.42
C TYR A 70 -7.08 7.26 2.42
N GLU A 71 -8.06 6.48 1.95
CA GLU A 71 -8.88 5.65 2.83
C GLU A 71 -8.03 4.54 3.48
N GLY A 72 -7.25 3.82 2.67
CA GLY A 72 -6.30 2.81 3.17
C GLY A 72 -5.26 3.40 4.10
N PHE A 73 -4.69 4.55 3.77
CA PHE A 73 -3.75 5.29 4.61
C PHE A 73 -4.35 5.60 5.99
N ARG A 74 -5.54 6.23 6.03
CA ARG A 74 -6.20 6.60 7.29
C ARG A 74 -6.58 5.39 8.12
N SER A 75 -7.11 4.34 7.49
CA SER A 75 -7.50 3.12 8.20
C SER A 75 -6.31 2.39 8.80
N MET A 76 -5.16 2.34 8.10
CA MET A 76 -3.93 1.74 8.62
C MET A 76 -3.44 2.50 9.87
N LEU A 77 -3.23 3.81 9.77
CA LEU A 77 -2.73 4.59 10.91
C LEU A 77 -3.71 4.61 12.08
N SER A 78 -5.02 4.78 11.81
CA SER A 78 -6.04 4.75 12.87
C SER A 78 -6.06 3.41 13.58
N ALA A 79 -6.10 2.31 12.85
CA ALA A 79 -6.15 0.97 13.41
C ALA A 79 -4.91 0.63 14.27
N PHE A 80 -3.72 0.99 13.80
CA PHE A 80 -2.50 0.77 14.55
C PHE A 80 -2.44 1.62 15.83
N ASN A 81 -2.94 2.85 15.77
CA ASN A 81 -2.93 3.77 16.90
C ASN A 81 -4.06 3.55 17.91
N SER A 82 -5.16 2.94 17.49
CA SER A 82 -6.31 2.58 18.34
C SER A 82 -6.27 1.13 18.86
N GLY A 83 -5.42 0.28 18.26
CA GLY A 83 -5.43 -1.16 18.52
C GLY A 83 -6.67 -1.86 17.95
N ASN A 84 -7.21 -1.39 16.82
CA ASN A 84 -8.46 -1.89 16.24
C ASN A 84 -8.30 -2.21 14.74
N LEU A 85 -7.82 -3.42 14.43
CA LEU A 85 -7.58 -3.86 13.04
C LEU A 85 -8.87 -4.09 12.22
N PHE A 86 -10.06 -4.05 12.84
CA PHE A 86 -11.31 -4.04 12.10
C PHE A 86 -11.46 -2.83 11.17
N GLU A 87 -10.79 -1.71 11.48
CA GLU A 87 -10.78 -0.52 10.62
C GLU A 87 -10.08 -0.81 9.28
N ILE A 88 -8.96 -1.53 9.31
CA ILE A 88 -8.25 -1.97 8.08
C ILE A 88 -9.11 -2.99 7.33
N GLU A 89 -9.61 -4.00 8.02
CA GLU A 89 -10.45 -5.04 7.41
C GLU A 89 -11.65 -4.43 6.69
N HIS A 90 -12.37 -3.52 7.35
CA HIS A 90 -13.52 -2.84 6.78
C HIS A 90 -13.15 -2.07 5.51
N SER A 91 -12.08 -1.26 5.55
CA SER A 91 -11.63 -0.49 4.40
C SER A 91 -11.16 -1.39 3.25
N MET A 92 -10.41 -2.44 3.56
CA MET A 92 -9.93 -3.39 2.56
C MET A 92 -11.07 -4.12 1.88
N SER A 93 -12.05 -4.63 2.66
CA SER A 93 -13.21 -5.30 2.13
C SER A 93 -14.07 -4.37 1.29
N ARG A 94 -14.29 -3.14 1.74
CA ARG A 94 -15.04 -2.12 1.00
C ARG A 94 -14.37 -1.73 -0.32
N LEU A 95 -13.04 -1.65 -0.34
CA LEU A 95 -12.29 -1.22 -1.52
C LEU A 95 -12.06 -2.36 -2.51
N PHE A 96 -11.69 -3.57 -2.05
CA PHE A 96 -11.05 -4.57 -2.89
C PHE A 96 -11.62 -5.99 -2.79
N ALA A 97 -12.57 -6.27 -1.90
CA ALA A 97 -13.12 -7.63 -1.79
C ALA A 97 -13.67 -8.13 -3.13
N ASP A 98 -13.66 -9.45 -3.30
CA ASP A 98 -14.22 -10.08 -4.49
C ASP A 98 -15.76 -10.13 -4.44
N THR A 99 -16.37 -8.95 -4.37
CA THR A 99 -17.81 -8.73 -4.25
C THR A 99 -18.27 -7.66 -5.26
N PRO A 100 -19.57 -7.70 -5.67
CA PRO A 100 -20.09 -6.72 -6.64
C PRO A 100 -20.09 -5.26 -6.14
N TRP A 101 -20.08 -5.05 -4.82
CA TRP A 101 -20.13 -3.71 -4.21
C TRP A 101 -18.76 -3.13 -3.87
N ALA A 102 -17.67 -3.88 -4.04
CA ALA A 102 -16.34 -3.34 -3.78
C ALA A 102 -16.00 -2.23 -4.79
N LEU A 103 -15.62 -1.07 -4.27
CA LEU A 103 -15.50 0.16 -5.05
C LEU A 103 -14.41 0.09 -6.13
N PHE A 104 -13.32 -0.63 -5.84
CA PHE A 104 -12.15 -0.73 -6.69
C PHE A 104 -11.73 -2.18 -6.97
N LYS A 105 -12.71 -3.09 -7.02
CA LYS A 105 -12.47 -4.49 -7.42
C LYS A 105 -11.72 -4.52 -8.75
N GLY A 106 -10.59 -5.22 -8.80
CA GLY A 106 -9.76 -5.33 -10.01
C GLY A 106 -9.02 -4.05 -10.41
N LYS A 107 -9.05 -3.00 -9.56
CA LYS A 107 -8.27 -1.78 -9.76
C LYS A 107 -7.08 -1.73 -8.80
N HIS A 108 -6.05 -0.96 -9.18
CA HIS A 108 -4.82 -0.81 -8.41
C HIS A 108 -4.70 0.62 -7.92
N LEU A 109 -5.09 0.89 -6.68
CA LEU A 109 -4.90 2.19 -6.05
C LEU A 109 -3.45 2.38 -5.59
N LEU A 110 -2.96 3.62 -5.60
CA LEU A 110 -1.65 3.98 -5.08
C LEU A 110 -1.71 4.02 -3.54
N ASN A 111 -1.22 2.97 -2.89
CA ASN A 111 -1.17 2.86 -1.43
C ASN A 111 0.08 3.53 -0.87
N PHE A 112 -0.05 4.19 0.25
CA PHE A 112 1.07 4.82 0.96
C PHE A 112 0.81 4.81 2.47
N VAL A 113 1.86 4.99 3.27
CA VAL A 113 1.79 5.11 4.74
C VAL A 113 2.26 6.49 5.21
N ASP A 114 2.94 7.21 4.36
CA ASP A 114 3.25 8.62 4.47
C ASP A 114 3.50 9.24 3.09
N ASN A 115 3.49 10.56 3.01
CA ASN A 115 3.83 11.34 1.82
C ASN A 115 4.26 12.76 2.23
N HIS A 116 4.38 13.66 1.25
CA HIS A 116 4.81 15.05 1.43
C HIS A 116 3.76 15.97 2.09
N ASP A 117 2.53 15.49 2.33
CA ASP A 117 1.41 16.26 2.88
C ASP A 117 0.89 15.73 4.22
N VAL A 118 1.42 14.59 4.69
CA VAL A 118 1.03 13.97 5.96
C VAL A 118 2.26 13.65 6.79
N GLU A 119 2.06 13.43 8.09
CA GLU A 119 3.14 13.06 9.01
C GLU A 119 3.87 11.81 8.51
N ARG A 120 5.20 11.79 8.74
CA ARG A 120 6.04 10.64 8.42
C ARG A 120 5.63 9.44 9.27
N ALA A 121 5.64 8.24 8.67
CA ALA A 121 5.12 7.02 9.29
C ALA A 121 5.72 6.75 10.69
N CYS A 122 7.01 6.99 10.87
CA CYS A 122 7.69 6.83 12.17
C CYS A 122 7.17 7.78 13.25
N MET A 123 6.69 8.98 12.88
CA MET A 123 6.09 9.96 13.80
C MET A 123 4.61 9.67 14.03
N ALA A 124 3.89 9.26 12.99
CA ALA A 124 2.45 9.03 13.03
C ALA A 124 2.05 7.81 13.87
N LEU A 125 2.94 6.81 14.01
CA LEU A 125 2.72 5.62 14.84
C LEU A 125 2.98 5.91 16.32
N LYS A 126 1.96 5.72 17.18
CA LYS A 126 2.11 5.77 18.65
C LYS A 126 3.05 4.69 19.17
N ASN A 127 2.90 3.47 18.67
CA ASN A 127 3.82 2.36 18.98
C ASN A 127 4.72 2.07 17.77
N ARG A 128 5.94 2.56 17.84
CA ARG A 128 6.93 2.42 16.75
C ARG A 128 7.37 0.98 16.50
N ALA A 129 7.17 0.05 17.45
CA ALA A 129 7.45 -1.37 17.23
C ALA A 129 6.63 -1.96 16.07
N ASN A 130 5.49 -1.34 15.75
CA ASN A 130 4.63 -1.74 14.65
C ASN A 130 5.04 -1.21 13.26
N ILE A 131 6.18 -0.52 13.14
CA ILE A 131 6.59 0.05 11.84
C ILE A 131 6.82 -1.04 10.79
N PHE A 132 7.38 -2.19 11.17
CA PHE A 132 7.59 -3.33 10.28
C PHE A 132 6.26 -3.93 9.82
N ASN A 133 5.27 -4.01 10.70
CA ASN A 133 3.92 -4.47 10.39
C ASN A 133 3.23 -3.54 9.39
N LEU A 134 3.38 -2.22 9.58
CA LEU A 134 2.81 -1.20 8.70
C LEU A 134 3.33 -1.35 7.26
N TYR A 135 4.65 -1.51 7.10
CA TYR A 135 5.24 -1.73 5.77
C TYR A 135 4.91 -3.12 5.22
N THR A 136 4.78 -4.14 6.06
CA THR A 136 4.33 -5.46 5.59
C THR A 136 2.93 -5.36 4.99
N LEU A 137 2.00 -4.65 5.61
CA LEU A 137 0.68 -4.39 5.04
C LEU A 137 0.78 -3.57 3.75
N LEU A 138 1.54 -2.48 3.73
CA LEU A 138 1.69 -1.65 2.52
C LEU A 138 2.10 -2.48 1.29
N PHE A 139 3.06 -3.39 1.44
CA PHE A 139 3.58 -4.19 0.34
C PHE A 139 2.74 -5.42 -0.01
N THR A 140 1.84 -5.84 0.86
CA THR A 140 1.03 -7.07 0.64
C THR A 140 -0.44 -6.80 0.32
N MET A 141 -0.95 -5.63 0.63
CA MET A 141 -2.31 -5.21 0.29
C MET A 141 -2.53 -5.10 -1.23
N PRO A 142 -3.80 -5.22 -1.72
CA PRO A 142 -4.13 -4.90 -3.11
C PRO A 142 -3.78 -3.44 -3.45
N GLY A 143 -3.30 -3.20 -4.66
CA GLY A 143 -2.90 -1.88 -5.12
C GLY A 143 -1.40 -1.77 -5.39
N ILE A 144 -0.90 -0.56 -5.55
CA ILE A 144 0.50 -0.24 -5.87
C ILE A 144 1.13 0.37 -4.62
N PRO A 145 2.10 -0.26 -3.97
CA PRO A 145 2.79 0.33 -2.82
C PRO A 145 3.65 1.51 -3.27
N CYS A 146 3.49 2.64 -2.59
CA CYS A 146 4.30 3.84 -2.78
C CYS A 146 5.11 4.10 -1.52
N LEU A 147 6.43 4.11 -1.65
CA LEU A 147 7.36 4.45 -0.58
C LEU A 147 7.80 5.90 -0.77
N TYR A 148 7.56 6.74 0.23
CA TYR A 148 8.05 8.10 0.22
C TYR A 148 9.53 8.13 0.62
N TYR A 149 10.34 8.97 -0.04
CA TYR A 149 11.79 8.99 0.18
C TYR A 149 12.17 9.24 1.63
N GLY A 150 13.14 8.49 2.13
CA GLY A 150 13.63 8.55 3.50
C GLY A 150 12.82 7.74 4.51
N SER A 151 11.60 7.30 4.17
CA SER A 151 10.78 6.47 5.07
C SER A 151 11.42 5.11 5.31
N GLU A 152 12.17 4.60 4.34
CA GLU A 152 12.96 3.38 4.46
C GLU A 152 14.09 3.47 5.49
N PHE A 153 14.50 4.68 5.82
CA PHE A 153 15.50 4.96 6.87
C PHE A 153 14.88 5.45 8.17
N GLY A 154 13.54 5.44 8.28
CA GLY A 154 12.82 5.93 9.44
C GLY A 154 12.81 7.44 9.60
N ALA A 155 12.92 8.19 8.49
CA ALA A 155 12.88 9.66 8.53
C ALA A 155 11.66 10.15 9.29
N GLU A 156 11.88 11.09 10.20
CA GLU A 156 10.84 11.72 11.02
C GLU A 156 10.41 13.06 10.43
N GLY A 157 9.16 13.45 10.70
CA GLY A 157 8.60 14.74 10.32
C GLY A 157 7.14 14.84 10.74
N ASP A 158 6.81 15.90 11.46
CA ASP A 158 5.45 16.24 11.84
C ASP A 158 4.84 17.24 10.86
N LYS A 159 3.52 17.26 10.78
CA LYS A 159 2.77 18.28 10.03
C LYS A 159 2.68 19.56 10.87
N SER A 160 3.78 20.27 10.98
CA SER A 160 3.83 21.62 11.57
C SER A 160 3.57 22.69 10.49
N ASP A 161 3.54 23.94 10.88
CA ASP A 161 3.38 25.09 9.96
C ASP A 161 4.50 25.20 8.90
N LEU A 162 5.51 24.36 9.00
CA LEU A 162 6.69 24.38 8.13
C LEU A 162 6.84 23.07 7.36
N ASP A 163 6.45 23.10 6.10
CA ASP A 163 6.47 21.94 5.17
C ASP A 163 7.84 21.27 5.02
N TYR A 164 8.95 21.96 5.30
CA TYR A 164 10.28 21.37 5.13
C TYR A 164 10.55 20.15 6.03
N LYS A 165 9.82 20.01 7.15
CA LYS A 165 9.94 18.83 8.01
C LYS A 165 9.39 17.57 7.35
N LEU A 166 8.35 17.72 6.52
CA LEU A 166 7.81 16.61 5.72
C LEU A 166 8.66 16.35 4.46
N ARG A 167 9.39 17.37 3.99
CA ARG A 167 10.16 17.38 2.74
C ARG A 167 11.64 17.70 2.99
N PRO A 168 12.33 16.98 3.89
CA PRO A 168 13.73 17.27 4.19
C PRO A 168 14.60 17.11 2.94
N PHE A 169 15.70 17.84 2.88
CA PHE A 169 16.72 17.59 1.86
C PHE A 169 17.26 16.17 2.04
N ILE A 170 17.36 15.39 0.96
CA ILE A 170 17.73 13.96 1.03
C ILE A 170 19.13 13.74 1.62
N GLY A 171 20.01 14.73 1.52
CA GLY A 171 21.34 14.72 2.12
C GLY A 171 21.35 14.83 3.64
N ASP A 172 20.27 15.36 4.24
CA ASP A 172 20.14 15.50 5.69
C ASP A 172 19.52 14.27 6.36
N ILE A 173 19.05 13.30 5.56
CA ILE A 173 18.47 12.06 6.09
C ILE A 173 19.60 11.09 6.48
N ASP A 174 19.60 10.68 7.76
CA ASP A 174 20.52 9.64 8.21
C ASP A 174 20.10 8.26 7.67
N LYS A 175 20.79 7.82 6.64
CA LYS A 175 20.56 6.53 5.97
C LYS A 175 21.04 5.33 6.80
N THR A 176 21.67 5.57 7.93
CA THR A 176 22.19 4.53 8.83
C THR A 176 21.36 4.36 10.11
N ALA A 177 20.34 5.20 10.32
CA ALA A 177 19.54 5.21 11.53
C ALA A 177 18.77 3.90 11.76
N HIS A 178 18.19 3.32 10.69
CA HIS A 178 17.35 2.12 10.77
C HIS A 178 17.66 1.13 9.63
N PRO A 179 18.86 0.51 9.61
CA PRO A 179 19.27 -0.41 8.54
C PRO A 179 18.37 -1.66 8.46
N GLU A 180 17.83 -2.11 9.60
CA GLU A 180 16.89 -3.23 9.69
C GLU A 180 15.55 -2.92 9.00
N LEU A 181 15.06 -1.67 9.08
CA LEU A 181 13.83 -1.24 8.40
C LEU A 181 14.05 -1.22 6.88
N ALA A 182 15.16 -0.63 6.43
CA ALA A 182 15.51 -0.61 5.02
C ALA A 182 15.63 -2.03 4.45
N ALA A 183 16.30 -2.94 5.16
CA ALA A 183 16.43 -4.34 4.77
C ALA A 183 15.07 -5.06 4.72
N HIS A 184 14.18 -4.79 5.67
CA HIS A 184 12.82 -5.35 5.68
C HIS A 184 12.01 -4.89 4.46
N ILE A 185 12.00 -3.59 4.19
CA ILE A 185 11.31 -3.01 3.03
C ILE A 185 11.86 -3.57 1.72
N GLN A 186 13.18 -3.67 1.59
CA GLN A 186 13.81 -4.28 0.42
C GLN A 186 13.36 -5.74 0.21
N LYS A 187 13.27 -6.50 1.31
CA LYS A 187 12.79 -7.89 1.28
C LYS A 187 11.33 -7.97 0.85
N LEU A 188 10.46 -7.11 1.40
CA LEU A 188 9.05 -7.03 1.02
C LEU A 188 8.87 -6.68 -0.46
N ALA A 189 9.64 -5.73 -0.98
CA ALA A 189 9.64 -5.36 -2.39
C ALA A 189 10.05 -6.55 -3.28
N ALA A 190 11.09 -7.30 -2.87
CA ALA A 190 11.53 -8.50 -3.57
C ALA A 190 10.48 -9.64 -3.51
N ILE A 191 9.81 -9.82 -2.38
CA ILE A 191 8.70 -10.78 -2.23
C ILE A 191 7.58 -10.40 -3.20
N ARG A 192 7.12 -9.14 -3.17
CA ARG A 192 6.05 -8.67 -4.04
C ARG A 192 6.37 -8.87 -5.52
N LYS A 193 7.61 -8.58 -5.93
CA LYS A 193 8.05 -8.77 -7.33
C LYS A 193 7.98 -10.24 -7.78
N ARG A 194 8.20 -11.20 -6.84
CA ARG A 194 8.21 -12.65 -7.13
C ARG A 194 6.87 -13.33 -6.93
N CYS A 195 5.88 -12.64 -6.35
CA CYS A 195 4.56 -13.19 -6.01
C CYS A 195 3.47 -12.43 -6.78
N PRO A 196 3.09 -12.88 -8.00
CA PRO A 196 2.02 -12.27 -8.79
C PRO A 196 0.72 -12.09 -8.02
N ALA A 197 0.39 -13.01 -7.10
CA ALA A 197 -0.79 -12.89 -6.24
C ALA A 197 -0.81 -11.61 -5.40
N LEU A 198 0.34 -11.06 -4.99
CA LEU A 198 0.39 -9.79 -4.27
C LEU A 198 0.10 -8.59 -5.19
N SER A 199 0.38 -8.70 -6.47
CA SER A 199 0.13 -7.64 -7.45
C SER A 199 -1.29 -7.73 -8.04
N TYR A 200 -1.72 -8.91 -8.50
CA TYR A 200 -2.93 -9.10 -9.29
C TYR A 200 -4.02 -9.90 -8.57
N GLY A 201 -3.69 -10.53 -7.44
CA GLY A 201 -4.57 -11.46 -6.75
C GLY A 201 -5.81 -10.78 -6.15
N THR A 202 -6.84 -11.60 -5.97
CA THR A 202 -8.03 -11.23 -5.18
C THR A 202 -7.65 -10.94 -3.73
N TYR A 203 -8.58 -10.36 -2.99
CA TYR A 203 -8.44 -10.15 -1.56
C TYR A 203 -9.59 -10.86 -0.83
N ALA A 204 -9.23 -11.68 0.16
CA ALA A 204 -10.18 -12.30 1.07
C ALA A 204 -9.67 -12.22 2.52
N LYS A 205 -10.50 -11.74 3.43
CA LYS A 205 -10.24 -11.81 4.86
C LYS A 205 -10.21 -13.27 5.30
N ALA A 206 -9.20 -13.66 6.10
CA ALA A 206 -9.17 -14.96 6.78
C ALA A 206 -9.64 -14.83 8.23
N THR A 207 -8.94 -14.01 9.04
CA THR A 207 -9.35 -13.70 10.43
C THR A 207 -9.19 -12.22 10.72
N CYS A 208 -9.99 -11.70 11.67
CA CYS A 208 -9.82 -10.34 12.17
C CYS A 208 -10.24 -10.28 13.64
N MET A 209 -9.37 -9.76 14.46
CA MET A 209 -9.56 -9.42 15.86
C MET A 209 -9.02 -7.99 16.08
N ASN A 210 -9.15 -7.46 17.30
CA ASN A 210 -8.70 -6.10 17.57
C ASN A 210 -7.20 -5.91 17.22
N THR A 211 -6.34 -6.84 17.64
CA THR A 211 -4.89 -6.70 17.52
C THR A 211 -4.23 -7.68 16.58
N ASN A 212 -4.99 -8.61 15.99
CA ASN A 212 -4.46 -9.52 15.00
C ASN A 212 -5.38 -9.68 13.78
N PHE A 213 -4.76 -9.83 12.63
CA PHE A 213 -5.46 -9.82 11.36
C PHE A 213 -4.73 -10.71 10.36
N SER A 214 -5.51 -11.46 9.57
CA SER A 214 -4.97 -12.19 8.44
C SER A 214 -5.88 -12.12 7.22
N PHE A 215 -5.25 -12.16 6.05
CA PHE A 215 -5.93 -12.18 4.77
C PHE A 215 -5.17 -13.02 3.74
N VAL A 216 -5.88 -13.35 2.68
CA VAL A 216 -5.37 -14.15 1.58
C VAL A 216 -5.38 -13.33 0.30
N ARG A 217 -4.32 -13.49 -0.50
CA ARG A 217 -4.21 -13.02 -1.87
C ARG A 217 -4.07 -14.23 -2.77
N GLU A 218 -4.89 -14.32 -3.83
CA GLU A 218 -4.88 -15.49 -4.72
C GLU A 218 -4.90 -15.08 -6.20
N TRP A 219 -4.00 -15.66 -6.98
CA TRP A 219 -3.87 -15.45 -8.42
C TRP A 219 -3.33 -16.68 -9.12
N GLU A 220 -4.05 -17.20 -10.13
CA GLU A 220 -3.62 -18.33 -10.98
C GLU A 220 -3.04 -19.53 -10.20
N GLY A 221 -3.67 -19.87 -9.06
CA GLY A 221 -3.25 -20.96 -8.20
C GLY A 221 -2.15 -20.60 -7.18
N GLU A 222 -1.49 -19.46 -7.29
CA GLU A 222 -0.63 -18.93 -6.23
C GLU A 222 -1.48 -18.35 -5.11
N LYS A 223 -1.24 -18.78 -3.88
CA LYS A 223 -1.93 -18.29 -2.69
C LYS A 223 -0.90 -17.76 -1.68
N ILE A 224 -1.06 -16.47 -1.32
CA ILE A 224 -0.24 -15.81 -0.31
C ILE A 224 -1.13 -15.48 0.89
N ILE A 225 -0.69 -15.87 2.07
CA ILE A 225 -1.32 -15.60 3.35
C ILE A 225 -0.49 -14.55 4.09
N VAL A 226 -1.13 -13.50 4.56
CA VAL A 226 -0.50 -12.47 5.38
C VAL A 226 -1.15 -12.49 6.75
N ALA A 227 -0.33 -12.52 7.80
CA ALA A 227 -0.78 -12.52 9.19
C ALA A 227 -0.02 -11.45 9.97
N VAL A 228 -0.74 -10.65 10.78
CA VAL A 228 -0.21 -9.50 11.51
C VAL A 228 -0.69 -9.54 12.96
N ASN A 229 0.22 -9.28 13.89
CA ASN A 229 -0.04 -9.05 15.31
C ASN A 229 0.51 -7.68 15.71
N ILE A 230 -0.38 -6.72 16.05
CA ILE A 230 0.00 -5.39 16.54
C ILE A 230 -0.06 -5.26 18.07
N GLY A 231 -0.48 -6.31 18.77
CA GLY A 231 -0.65 -6.34 20.21
C GLY A 231 0.66 -6.54 20.96
N ASP A 232 0.63 -6.25 22.28
CA ASP A 232 1.75 -6.44 23.21
C ASP A 232 1.93 -7.90 23.67
N GLY A 233 0.97 -8.77 23.39
CA GLY A 233 1.01 -10.21 23.64
C GLY A 233 1.19 -11.00 22.36
N ASP A 234 1.68 -12.24 22.51
CA ASP A 234 1.69 -13.20 21.42
C ASP A 234 0.26 -13.65 21.05
N CYS A 235 0.09 -14.11 19.84
CA CYS A 235 -1.18 -14.66 19.37
C CYS A 235 -0.97 -15.84 18.44
N THR A 236 -2.01 -16.65 18.29
CA THR A 236 -2.08 -17.72 17.30
C THR A 236 -3.22 -17.44 16.33
N ILE A 237 -2.91 -17.42 15.05
CA ILE A 237 -3.87 -17.23 13.97
C ILE A 237 -4.07 -18.55 13.24
N ARG A 238 -5.32 -18.89 12.95
CA ARG A 238 -5.68 -20.07 12.14
C ARG A 238 -6.18 -19.64 10.79
N VAL A 239 -5.61 -20.25 9.75
CA VAL A 239 -6.07 -20.12 8.38
C VAL A 239 -6.39 -21.52 7.87
N GLU A 240 -7.44 -21.68 7.07
CA GLU A 240 -7.87 -22.99 6.53
C GLU A 240 -6.92 -23.48 5.41
N GLU A 241 -5.64 -23.62 5.74
CA GLU A 241 -4.58 -24.10 4.83
C GLU A 241 -3.58 -24.96 5.62
N ALA A 242 -3.04 -26.00 4.99
CA ALA A 242 -2.21 -26.97 5.69
C ALA A 242 -0.80 -26.41 6.01
N GLU A 243 -0.04 -26.12 4.98
CA GLU A 243 1.36 -25.69 5.10
C GLU A 243 1.69 -24.54 4.14
N GLY A 244 2.66 -23.72 4.53
CA GLY A 244 3.21 -22.67 3.68
C GLY A 244 4.63 -22.32 4.05
N THR A 245 5.35 -21.81 3.08
CA THR A 245 6.71 -21.30 3.25
C THR A 245 6.66 -19.84 3.69
N ASP A 246 7.22 -19.52 4.84
CA ASP A 246 7.40 -18.14 5.31
C ASP A 246 8.40 -17.42 4.39
N LEU A 247 7.93 -16.42 3.67
CA LEU A 247 8.74 -15.66 2.72
C LEU A 247 9.69 -14.67 3.41
N LEU A 248 9.40 -14.31 4.66
CA LEU A 248 10.26 -13.47 5.50
C LEU A 248 11.32 -14.30 6.22
N GLY A 249 10.97 -15.46 6.74
CA GLY A 249 11.86 -16.35 7.50
C GLY A 249 12.48 -17.49 6.73
N GLY A 250 11.90 -17.89 5.59
CA GLY A 250 12.36 -18.99 4.76
C GLY A 250 11.99 -20.40 5.26
N GLN A 251 11.18 -20.52 6.31
CA GLN A 251 10.83 -21.80 6.93
C GLN A 251 9.43 -22.25 6.54
N VAL A 252 9.23 -23.57 6.43
CA VAL A 252 7.88 -24.15 6.26
C VAL A 252 7.17 -24.14 7.62
N ARG A 253 5.91 -23.72 7.62
CA ARG A 253 5.07 -23.61 8.81
C ARG A 253 3.69 -24.22 8.56
N ASN A 254 3.09 -24.72 9.63
CA ASN A 254 1.68 -25.09 9.64
C ASN A 254 0.82 -23.82 9.70
N LEU A 255 -0.05 -23.63 8.73
CA LEU A 255 -0.89 -22.44 8.62
C LEU A 255 -2.17 -22.54 9.46
N ASN A 256 -2.52 -23.72 9.96
CA ASN A 256 -3.59 -23.89 10.96
C ASN A 256 -3.18 -23.44 12.38
N ASP A 257 -1.90 -23.06 12.58
CA ASP A 257 -1.37 -22.70 13.90
C ASP A 257 -0.21 -21.70 13.75
N ILE A 258 -0.51 -20.55 13.15
CA ILE A 258 0.47 -19.48 12.92
C ILE A 258 0.70 -18.74 14.24
N TYR A 259 1.80 -19.03 14.91
CA TYR A 259 2.24 -18.27 16.07
C TYR A 259 2.93 -16.97 15.67
N LEU A 260 2.47 -15.85 16.23
CA LEU A 260 3.02 -14.51 16.01
C LEU A 260 3.39 -13.88 17.37
N PRO A 261 4.69 -13.58 17.61
CA PRO A 261 5.10 -12.74 18.71
C PRO A 261 4.46 -11.33 18.66
N PRO A 262 4.57 -10.55 19.75
CA PRO A 262 4.13 -9.14 19.75
C PRO A 262 4.77 -8.35 18.60
N HIS A 263 3.99 -7.45 18.01
CA HIS A 263 4.44 -6.50 16.98
C HIS A 263 5.12 -7.16 15.76
N THR A 264 4.64 -8.33 15.35
CA THR A 264 5.22 -9.07 14.21
C THR A 264 4.19 -9.34 13.12
N ALA A 265 4.70 -9.51 11.90
CA ALA A 265 3.94 -9.98 10.77
C ALA A 265 4.68 -11.11 10.05
N SER A 266 3.93 -11.94 9.35
CA SER A 266 4.45 -13.02 8.52
C SER A 266 3.74 -13.05 7.18
N VAL A 267 4.46 -13.50 6.16
CA VAL A 267 3.96 -13.63 4.79
C VAL A 267 4.28 -15.03 4.31
N TYR A 268 3.27 -15.83 4.05
CA TYR A 268 3.42 -17.23 3.63
C TYR A 268 2.96 -17.42 2.20
N ARG A 269 3.73 -18.22 1.45
CA ARG A 269 3.24 -18.84 0.22
C ARG A 269 2.76 -20.25 0.57
N ARG A 270 1.50 -20.58 0.22
CA ARG A 270 0.99 -21.95 0.32
C ARG A 270 1.84 -22.88 -0.53
N ASN A 271 2.20 -24.03 0.02
CA ASN A 271 2.93 -25.09 -0.68
C ASN A 271 2.00 -25.88 -1.60
#